data_47191de900c7155fd25fd42fed144461
#
_entry.id   47191de900c7155fd25fd42fed144461
#
_cell.length_a   1.000
_cell.length_b   1.000
_cell.length_c   1.000
_cell.angle_alpha   90.00
_cell.angle_beta   90.00
_cell.angle_gamma   90.00
#
_symmetry.space_group_name_H-M   'P 1'
#
loop_
_entity.id
_entity.type
_entity.pdbx_description
1 polymer ?
#
loop_
_entity_poly.entity_id
_entity_poly.type
_entity_poly.pdbx_seq_one_letter_code
_entity_poly.pdbx_strand_id
1 'polypeptide(L)'
;PDAKILPVKALWLGDTVYGWLWSAGFENTDNHWTFSGKPKADIISNSWGISNFPLSNTSPGMDVLSLILSILSTPHSLDNDYPGVTIISSAGNSGHGYGTIGLPNASPFGISVGATTNNVFVGYGPFKDQPRFGNNTVHYDHVVDFSSRGPSSIGDPKPDIMSIGAH
;
A
#
# COMPACT_ATOMS: atom_id res chain seq x y z
N PRO A 1 -3.12 -10.64 -20.03
CA PRO A 1 -2.65 -9.37 -19.45
C PRO A 1 -1.18 -9.18 -19.77
N ASP A 2 -0.82 -8.03 -20.33
CA ASP A 2 0.52 -7.76 -20.85
C ASP A 2 1.37 -6.93 -19.87
N ALA A 3 0.95 -6.84 -18.62
CA ALA A 3 1.68 -6.14 -17.58
C ALA A 3 3.00 -6.86 -17.27
N LYS A 4 4.09 -6.10 -17.20
CA LYS A 4 5.41 -6.59 -16.80
C LYS A 4 5.61 -6.38 -15.31
N ILE A 5 6.10 -7.40 -14.61
CA ILE A 5 6.41 -7.32 -13.19
C ILE A 5 7.90 -7.06 -13.01
N LEU A 6 8.21 -6.02 -12.24
CA LEU A 6 9.56 -5.66 -11.81
C LEU A 6 9.67 -5.95 -10.31
N PRO A 7 10.18 -7.12 -9.88
CA PRO A 7 10.27 -7.46 -8.47
C PRO A 7 11.42 -6.68 -7.81
N VAL A 8 11.12 -6.06 -6.67
CA VAL A 8 12.11 -5.34 -5.85
C VAL A 8 12.11 -5.94 -4.45
N LYS A 9 13.24 -6.47 -4.01
CA LYS A 9 13.42 -7.01 -2.67
C LYS A 9 13.92 -5.90 -1.73
N ALA A 10 13.01 -5.28 -1.00
CA ALA A 10 13.31 -4.13 -0.16
C ALA A 10 12.34 -4.09 1.04
N LEU A 11 12.62 -4.85 2.10
CA LEU A 11 11.76 -4.94 3.29
C LEU A 11 12.34 -4.27 4.55
N TRP A 12 13.60 -3.87 4.53
CA TRP A 12 14.18 -3.05 5.58
C TRP A 12 13.97 -1.57 5.27
N LEU A 13 13.84 -0.72 6.28
CA LEU A 13 13.46 0.68 6.13
C LEU A 13 14.33 1.42 5.09
N GLY A 14 15.64 1.29 5.19
CA GLY A 14 16.58 1.89 4.23
C GLY A 14 16.41 1.33 2.82
N ASP A 15 16.36 0.01 2.69
CA ASP A 15 16.20 -0.67 1.40
C ASP A 15 14.85 -0.34 0.75
N THR A 16 13.81 -0.14 1.55
CA THR A 16 12.48 0.25 1.05
C THR A 16 12.52 1.62 0.38
N VAL A 17 13.11 2.60 1.04
CA VAL A 17 13.25 3.95 0.46
C VAL A 17 14.12 3.91 -0.80
N TYR A 18 15.22 3.15 -0.77
CA TYR A 18 16.05 2.90 -1.95
C TYR A 18 15.26 2.27 -3.10
N GLY A 19 14.48 1.23 -2.80
CA GLY A 19 13.66 0.53 -3.78
C GLY A 19 12.59 1.43 -4.40
N TRP A 20 11.97 2.29 -3.61
CA TRP A 20 11.01 3.27 -4.10
C TRP A 20 11.65 4.32 -5.01
N LEU A 21 12.74 4.94 -4.58
CA LEU A 21 13.48 5.93 -5.37
C LEU A 21 13.95 5.32 -6.69
N TRP A 22 14.54 4.13 -6.63
CA TRP A 22 14.99 3.42 -7.82
C TRP A 22 13.83 3.10 -8.79
N SER A 23 12.71 2.62 -8.27
CA SER A 23 11.51 2.33 -9.07
C SER A 23 10.91 3.59 -9.69
N ALA A 24 10.97 4.70 -8.98
CA ALA A 24 10.56 6.02 -9.43
C ALA A 24 11.54 6.67 -10.44
N GLY A 25 12.65 5.99 -10.74
CA GLY A 25 13.62 6.44 -11.76
C GLY A 25 14.76 7.28 -11.23
N PHE A 26 14.99 7.27 -9.93
CA PHE A 26 16.16 7.93 -9.35
C PHE A 26 17.35 6.97 -9.25
N GLU A 27 18.53 7.47 -9.52
CA GLU A 27 19.79 6.75 -9.41
C GLU A 27 20.71 7.44 -8.40
N ASN A 28 21.36 6.64 -7.58
CA ASN A 28 22.31 7.14 -6.58
C ASN A 28 23.72 7.07 -7.13
N THR A 29 24.38 8.21 -7.20
CA THR A 29 25.80 8.32 -7.52
C THR A 29 26.48 9.18 -6.45
N ASP A 30 27.44 8.62 -5.74
CA ASP A 30 28.19 9.31 -4.67
C ASP A 30 27.27 9.97 -3.61
N ASN A 31 26.24 9.26 -3.15
CA ASN A 31 25.22 9.71 -2.22
C ASN A 31 24.30 10.85 -2.73
N HIS A 32 24.30 11.10 -4.02
CA HIS A 32 23.35 12.01 -4.66
C HIS A 32 22.33 11.23 -5.47
N TRP A 33 21.05 11.54 -5.26
CA TRP A 33 19.96 10.99 -6.04
C TRP A 33 19.62 11.92 -7.18
N THR A 34 19.66 11.42 -8.39
CA THR A 34 19.32 12.16 -9.62
C THR A 34 18.27 11.41 -10.41
N PHE A 35 17.33 12.15 -10.97
CA PHE A 35 16.31 11.54 -11.83
C PHE A 35 16.94 11.15 -13.18
N SER A 36 16.70 9.90 -13.61
CA SER A 36 17.29 9.35 -14.84
C SER A 36 16.47 9.67 -16.11
N GLY A 37 15.48 10.55 -16.02
CA GLY A 37 14.65 10.99 -17.13
C GLY A 37 13.37 10.22 -17.32
N LYS A 38 13.18 9.08 -16.65
CA LYS A 38 11.90 8.33 -16.63
C LYS A 38 11.83 7.37 -15.44
N PRO A 39 10.63 7.14 -14.87
CA PRO A 39 10.41 6.05 -13.92
C PRO A 39 10.73 4.68 -14.53
N LYS A 40 11.21 3.75 -13.71
CA LYS A 40 11.43 2.34 -14.09
C LYS A 40 10.14 1.53 -13.99
N ALA A 41 9.19 1.99 -13.20
CA ALA A 41 7.86 1.39 -13.03
C ALA A 41 6.79 2.46 -13.19
N ASP A 42 5.69 2.12 -13.86
CA ASP A 42 4.51 2.99 -13.98
C ASP A 42 3.69 3.01 -12.69
N ILE A 43 3.71 1.88 -11.95
CA ILE A 43 3.00 1.68 -10.70
C ILE A 43 3.92 0.99 -9.71
N ILE A 44 3.98 1.48 -8.48
CA ILE A 44 4.63 0.83 -7.35
C ILE A 44 3.55 0.23 -6.46
N SER A 45 3.57 -1.10 -6.27
CA SER A 45 2.61 -1.82 -5.43
C SER A 45 3.25 -2.31 -4.14
N ASN A 46 2.69 -1.91 -2.99
CA ASN A 46 3.16 -2.25 -1.66
C ASN A 46 2.13 -3.12 -0.93
N SER A 47 2.40 -4.42 -0.81
CA SER A 47 1.57 -5.34 -0.02
C SER A 47 2.21 -5.62 1.34
N TRP A 48 2.61 -4.57 2.03
CA TRP A 48 3.20 -4.61 3.37
C TRP A 48 2.89 -3.30 4.10
N GLY A 49 3.14 -3.30 5.41
CA GLY A 49 2.97 -2.09 6.21
C GLY A 49 3.38 -2.34 7.66
N ILE A 50 3.50 -1.25 8.41
CA ILE A 50 3.71 -1.26 9.85
C ILE A 50 2.38 -0.89 10.50
N SER A 51 1.85 -1.80 11.31
CA SER A 51 0.57 -1.57 11.97
C SER A 51 0.66 -0.42 12.96
N ASN A 52 -0.39 0.39 13.00
CA ASN A 52 -0.53 1.42 14.02
C ASN A 52 -1.01 0.78 15.32
N PHE A 53 -0.09 0.56 16.25
CA PHE A 53 -0.44 0.09 17.59
C PHE A 53 -0.70 1.28 18.51
N PRO A 54 -1.66 1.17 19.46
CA PRO A 54 -1.96 2.24 20.40
C PRO A 54 -0.75 2.77 21.19
N LEU A 55 0.28 1.95 21.33
CA LEU A 55 1.50 2.29 22.07
C LEU A 55 2.63 2.85 21.20
N SER A 56 2.52 2.81 19.88
CA SER A 56 3.65 3.17 19.00
C SER A 56 3.62 4.61 18.49
N ASN A 57 2.52 5.32 18.64
CA ASN A 57 2.35 6.70 18.18
C ASN A 57 3.00 6.98 16.81
N THR A 58 2.71 6.10 15.85
CA THR A 58 3.36 6.12 14.54
C THR A 58 2.85 7.23 13.62
N SER A 59 1.80 7.92 14.03
CA SER A 59 1.16 9.01 13.28
C SER A 59 0.95 8.70 11.78
N PRO A 60 0.18 7.63 11.43
CA PRO A 60 0.00 7.21 10.03
C PRO A 60 -0.51 8.36 9.16
N GLY A 61 0.17 8.60 8.05
CA GLY A 61 -0.09 9.71 7.14
C GLY A 61 0.83 10.92 7.34
N MET A 62 1.41 11.07 8.56
CA MET A 62 2.42 12.08 8.88
C MET A 62 3.79 11.47 9.19
N ASP A 63 3.89 10.16 9.15
CA ASP A 63 5.16 9.45 9.31
C ASP A 63 6.06 9.64 8.08
N VAL A 64 7.36 9.42 8.27
CA VAL A 64 8.35 9.64 7.22
C VAL A 64 8.12 8.79 5.97
N LEU A 65 7.63 7.55 6.12
CA LEU A 65 7.35 6.68 4.96
C LEU A 65 6.15 7.18 4.16
N SER A 66 5.07 7.57 4.84
CA SER A 66 3.90 8.17 4.20
C SER A 66 4.23 9.48 3.49
N LEU A 67 5.12 10.30 4.07
CA LEU A 67 5.57 11.54 3.45
C LEU A 67 6.43 11.27 2.21
N ILE A 68 7.35 10.30 2.25
CA ILE A 68 8.15 9.91 1.09
C ILE A 68 7.25 9.42 -0.06
N LEU A 69 6.26 8.57 0.23
CA LEU A 69 5.31 8.13 -0.78
C LEU A 69 4.51 9.29 -1.37
N SER A 70 4.08 10.24 -0.55
CA SER A 70 3.38 11.44 -1.02
C SER A 70 4.24 12.27 -1.96
N ILE A 71 5.51 12.46 -1.62
CA ILE A 71 6.48 13.17 -2.47
C ILE A 71 6.66 12.43 -3.80
N LEU A 72 6.90 11.11 -3.76
CA LEU A 72 7.08 10.30 -4.97
C LEU A 72 5.83 10.22 -5.84
N SER A 73 4.65 10.37 -5.28
CA SER A 73 3.39 10.42 -6.06
C SER A 73 3.13 11.78 -6.68
N THR A 74 3.84 12.82 -6.26
CA THR A 74 3.61 14.19 -6.71
C THR A 74 4.54 14.54 -7.87
N PRO A 75 4.01 14.93 -9.04
CA PRO A 75 4.82 15.41 -10.16
C PRO A 75 5.67 16.63 -9.75
N HIS A 76 6.85 16.72 -10.31
CA HIS A 76 7.81 17.83 -10.10
C HIS A 76 8.29 18.04 -8.66
N SER A 77 8.05 17.06 -7.77
CA SER A 77 8.38 17.20 -6.33
C SER A 77 9.87 17.12 -6.02
N LEU A 78 10.62 16.33 -6.75
CA LEU A 78 12.04 16.05 -6.52
C LEU A 78 12.93 16.53 -7.67
N ASP A 79 12.38 16.67 -8.85
CA ASP A 79 13.04 17.11 -10.06
C ASP A 79 12.00 17.74 -11.00
N ASN A 80 12.37 18.77 -11.76
CA ASN A 80 11.43 19.47 -12.64
C ASN A 80 10.82 18.60 -13.73
N ASP A 81 11.54 17.59 -14.17
CA ASP A 81 11.10 16.65 -15.20
C ASP A 81 10.48 15.36 -14.63
N TYR A 82 10.43 15.23 -13.32
CA TYR A 82 9.85 14.07 -12.66
C TYR A 82 8.32 14.02 -12.81
N PRO A 83 7.74 13.00 -13.44
CA PRO A 83 6.30 12.94 -13.69
C PRO A 83 5.47 12.49 -12.49
N GLY A 84 6.10 12.10 -11.39
CA GLY A 84 5.44 11.34 -10.32
C GLY A 84 5.28 9.85 -10.69
N VAL A 85 4.93 9.03 -9.72
CA VAL A 85 4.63 7.60 -9.92
C VAL A 85 3.38 7.23 -9.13
N THR A 86 2.51 6.41 -9.72
CA THR A 86 1.33 5.91 -9.00
C THR A 86 1.75 4.89 -7.95
N ILE A 87 1.40 5.13 -6.69
CA ILE A 87 1.72 4.22 -5.59
C ILE A 87 0.44 3.65 -5.00
N ILE A 88 0.37 2.32 -4.96
CA ILE A 88 -0.76 1.56 -4.43
C ILE A 88 -0.27 0.77 -3.22
N SER A 89 -1.00 0.84 -2.12
CA SER A 89 -0.68 0.11 -0.89
C SER A 89 -1.91 -0.62 -0.35
N SER A 90 -1.71 -1.79 0.26
CA SER A 90 -2.78 -2.43 1.03
C SER A 90 -3.12 -1.57 2.26
N ALA A 91 -4.37 -1.54 2.69
CA ALA A 91 -4.76 -0.80 3.90
C ALA A 91 -4.15 -1.40 5.19
N GLY A 92 -3.78 -2.68 5.14
CA GLY A 92 -3.30 -3.45 6.28
C GLY A 92 -4.33 -4.45 6.81
N ASN A 93 -3.90 -5.25 7.78
CA ASN A 93 -4.66 -6.37 8.34
C ASN A 93 -4.90 -6.20 9.87
N SER A 94 -5.02 -4.97 10.34
CA SER A 94 -5.14 -4.66 11.78
C SER A 94 -6.58 -4.59 12.27
N GLY A 95 -7.54 -4.98 11.42
CA GLY A 95 -8.92 -5.19 11.79
C GLY A 95 -9.82 -3.98 11.72
N HIS A 96 -10.99 -4.17 12.26
CA HIS A 96 -12.17 -3.34 12.07
C HIS A 96 -12.30 -2.14 13.02
N GLY A 97 -11.27 -1.88 13.81
CA GLY A 97 -11.28 -0.74 14.73
C GLY A 97 -11.14 0.62 14.01
N TYR A 98 -11.41 1.68 14.74
CA TYR A 98 -11.20 3.05 14.28
C TYR A 98 -9.69 3.37 14.23
N GLY A 99 -9.21 3.95 13.12
CA GLY A 99 -7.82 4.36 12.98
C GLY A 99 -6.82 3.19 12.98
N THR A 100 -7.19 2.03 12.41
CA THR A 100 -6.32 0.85 12.36
C THR A 100 -5.41 0.81 11.12
N ILE A 101 -5.55 1.80 10.23
CA ILE A 101 -4.64 1.92 9.08
C ILE A 101 -3.21 2.19 9.54
N GLY A 102 -2.25 1.49 8.94
CA GLY A 102 -0.84 1.61 9.28
C GLY A 102 -0.06 2.54 8.35
N LEU A 103 1.26 2.49 8.44
CA LEU A 103 2.17 3.20 7.54
C LEU A 103 2.92 2.20 6.64
N PRO A 104 3.22 2.58 5.40
CA PRO A 104 2.94 3.84 4.70
C PRO A 104 1.54 3.93 4.09
N ASN A 105 0.64 3.02 4.48
CA ASN A 105 -0.66 2.77 3.85
C ASN A 105 -1.63 3.96 3.98
N ALA A 106 -1.35 4.85 4.93
CA ALA A 106 -2.09 6.09 5.19
C ALA A 106 -1.54 7.30 4.43
N SER A 107 -0.64 7.11 3.46
CA SER A 107 -0.09 8.22 2.65
C SER A 107 -1.22 9.02 1.98
N PRO A 108 -1.26 10.34 2.12
CA PRO A 108 -2.34 11.18 1.57
C PRO A 108 -2.46 11.08 0.04
N PHE A 109 -1.35 10.95 -0.67
CA PHE A 109 -1.32 10.90 -2.14
C PHE A 109 -1.10 9.51 -2.72
N GLY A 110 -0.95 8.48 -1.86
CA GLY A 110 -0.97 7.09 -2.27
C GLY A 110 -2.39 6.53 -2.28
N ILE A 111 -2.63 5.51 -3.10
CA ILE A 111 -3.90 4.79 -3.15
C ILE A 111 -3.86 3.64 -2.14
N SER A 112 -4.69 3.71 -1.11
CA SER A 112 -4.86 2.65 -0.12
C SER A 112 -6.04 1.75 -0.48
N VAL A 113 -5.81 0.43 -0.49
CA VAL A 113 -6.81 -0.56 -0.90
C VAL A 113 -7.20 -1.44 0.28
N GLY A 114 -8.47 -1.39 0.64
CA GLY A 114 -9.08 -2.29 1.63
C GLY A 114 -9.60 -3.59 1.02
N ALA A 115 -9.93 -4.55 1.86
CA ALA A 115 -10.35 -5.87 1.44
C ALA A 115 -11.86 -6.10 1.65
N THR A 116 -12.53 -6.61 0.61
CA THR A 116 -13.90 -7.14 0.67
C THR A 116 -13.93 -8.62 0.37
N THR A 117 -15.07 -9.26 0.64
CA THR A 117 -15.35 -10.62 0.17
C THR A 117 -16.07 -10.57 -1.18
N ASN A 118 -15.97 -11.65 -1.94
CA ASN A 118 -16.83 -11.88 -3.11
C ASN A 118 -17.78 -13.05 -2.93
N ASN A 119 -17.64 -13.86 -1.89
CA ASN A 119 -18.36 -15.11 -1.64
C ASN A 119 -18.47 -16.07 -2.84
N VAL A 120 -17.70 -15.81 -3.88
CA VAL A 120 -17.53 -16.74 -5.00
C VAL A 120 -16.38 -17.64 -4.65
N PHE A 121 -16.72 -18.82 -4.14
CA PHE A 121 -15.73 -19.78 -3.73
C PHE A 121 -15.13 -20.47 -4.96
N VAL A 122 -13.89 -20.18 -5.27
CA VAL A 122 -13.11 -20.87 -6.30
C VAL A 122 -11.90 -21.51 -5.64
N GLY A 123 -12.16 -22.55 -4.87
CA GLY A 123 -11.11 -23.38 -4.29
C GLY A 123 -10.64 -24.47 -5.25
N TYR A 124 -9.42 -24.94 -5.06
CA TYR A 124 -8.84 -26.07 -5.78
C TYR A 124 -8.51 -27.23 -4.84
N GLY A 125 -8.70 -28.46 -5.31
CA GLY A 125 -8.33 -29.65 -4.58
C GLY A 125 -9.09 -29.83 -3.26
N PRO A 126 -8.42 -30.25 -2.16
CA PRO A 126 -9.06 -30.52 -0.87
C PRO A 126 -9.71 -29.29 -0.21
N PHE A 127 -9.38 -28.10 -0.67
CA PHE A 127 -9.91 -26.83 -0.13
C PHE A 127 -11.06 -26.28 -0.97
N LYS A 128 -11.52 -27.05 -1.95
CA LYS A 128 -12.72 -26.74 -2.70
C LYS A 128 -13.89 -26.70 -1.69
N ASP A 129 -14.66 -25.64 -1.75
CA ASP A 129 -15.84 -25.42 -0.90
C ASP A 129 -15.53 -25.11 0.59
N GLN A 130 -14.29 -24.74 0.93
CA GLN A 130 -13.95 -24.25 2.28
C GLN A 130 -13.58 -22.77 2.29
N PRO A 131 -14.21 -21.95 3.13
CA PRO A 131 -13.81 -20.55 3.26
C PRO A 131 -12.38 -20.44 3.82
N ARG A 132 -11.51 -19.73 3.10
CA ARG A 132 -10.10 -19.59 3.50
C ARG A 132 -9.90 -18.76 4.74
N PHE A 133 -10.80 -17.84 5.01
CA PHE A 133 -10.68 -16.88 6.11
C PHE A 133 -11.79 -17.03 7.15
N GLY A 134 -12.29 -18.25 7.32
CA GLY A 134 -13.32 -18.55 8.31
C GLY A 134 -14.70 -17.99 7.95
N ASN A 135 -15.58 -17.96 8.94
CA ASN A 135 -16.97 -17.52 8.77
C ASN A 135 -17.14 -16.00 8.86
N ASN A 136 -16.17 -15.24 8.36
CA ASN A 136 -16.14 -13.78 8.59
C ASN A 136 -17.25 -13.03 7.87
N THR A 137 -17.78 -13.57 6.79
CA THR A 137 -19.03 -13.04 6.19
C THR A 137 -19.77 -14.14 5.41
N VAL A 138 -21.09 -14.08 5.48
CA VAL A 138 -21.99 -14.88 4.63
C VAL A 138 -22.54 -14.08 3.44
N HIS A 139 -22.04 -12.87 3.23
CA HIS A 139 -22.56 -11.92 2.26
C HIS A 139 -21.48 -11.45 1.29
N TYR A 140 -21.93 -11.09 0.08
CA TYR A 140 -21.08 -10.48 -0.95
C TYR A 140 -20.71 -9.05 -0.58
N ASP A 141 -19.55 -8.60 -1.06
CA ASP A 141 -19.10 -7.21 -0.99
C ASP A 141 -19.06 -6.60 0.41
N HIS A 142 -18.90 -7.43 1.43
CA HIS A 142 -18.69 -6.96 2.79
C HIS A 142 -17.20 -6.70 3.04
N VAL A 143 -16.92 -5.61 3.75
CA VAL A 143 -15.57 -5.35 4.25
C VAL A 143 -15.19 -6.45 5.23
N VAL A 144 -14.10 -7.15 4.97
CA VAL A 144 -13.63 -8.23 5.84
C VAL A 144 -13.12 -7.68 7.17
N ASP A 145 -13.26 -8.47 8.22
CA ASP A 145 -12.93 -8.04 9.59
C ASP A 145 -11.46 -7.63 9.76
N PHE A 146 -10.54 -8.30 9.06
CA PHE A 146 -9.13 -7.97 9.15
C PHE A 146 -8.73 -6.69 8.40
N SER A 147 -9.54 -6.20 7.44
CA SER A 147 -9.19 -5.00 6.68
C SER A 147 -9.06 -3.79 7.58
N SER A 148 -7.90 -3.15 7.56
CA SER A 148 -7.67 -1.92 8.31
C SER A 148 -8.56 -0.78 7.80
N ARG A 149 -8.92 0.12 8.71
CA ARG A 149 -9.82 1.25 8.47
C ARG A 149 -9.22 2.54 9.01
N GLY A 150 -9.53 3.64 8.34
CA GLY A 150 -9.20 4.96 8.79
C GLY A 150 -10.03 5.45 9.99
N PRO A 151 -9.92 6.73 10.27
CA PRO A 151 -9.08 7.68 9.53
C PRO A 151 -7.59 7.51 9.80
N SER A 152 -6.76 8.17 8.99
CA SER A 152 -5.36 8.39 9.32
C SER A 152 -5.21 9.38 10.49
N SER A 153 -3.98 9.61 10.97
CA SER A 153 -3.74 10.56 12.06
C SER A 153 -4.04 12.02 11.69
N ILE A 154 -4.10 12.33 10.40
CA ILE A 154 -4.48 13.66 9.89
C ILE A 154 -5.97 13.75 9.52
N GLY A 155 -6.74 12.71 9.77
CA GLY A 155 -8.17 12.69 9.52
C GLY A 155 -8.60 12.21 8.13
N ASP A 156 -7.66 11.77 7.27
CA ASP A 156 -7.99 11.24 5.94
C ASP A 156 -8.85 9.99 6.05
N PRO A 157 -9.96 9.91 5.32
CA PRO A 157 -10.77 8.71 5.23
C PRO A 157 -10.05 7.65 4.37
N LYS A 158 -9.45 6.67 5.00
CA LYS A 158 -8.79 5.53 4.35
C LYS A 158 -9.54 4.23 4.67
N PRO A 159 -9.47 3.20 3.83
CA PRO A 159 -8.82 3.16 2.52
C PRO A 159 -9.55 3.98 1.47
N ASP A 160 -8.87 4.33 0.36
CA ASP A 160 -9.44 5.10 -0.75
C ASP A 160 -10.40 4.27 -1.59
N ILE A 161 -10.07 3.00 -1.78
CA ILE A 161 -10.88 2.04 -2.54
C ILE A 161 -10.92 0.68 -1.85
N MET A 162 -11.89 -0.12 -2.25
CA MET A 162 -12.03 -1.50 -1.80
C MET A 162 -11.86 -2.45 -2.97
N SER A 163 -11.27 -3.61 -2.72
CA SER A 163 -11.14 -4.68 -3.70
C SER A 163 -11.31 -6.05 -3.04
N ILE A 164 -11.60 -7.07 -3.85
CA ILE A 164 -11.74 -8.43 -3.36
C ILE A 164 -10.40 -8.91 -2.81
N GLY A 165 -10.36 -9.17 -1.52
CA GLY A 165 -9.18 -9.65 -0.80
C GLY A 165 -9.41 -10.93 0.00
N ALA A 166 -10.65 -11.41 0.04
CA ALA A 166 -11.02 -12.65 0.72
C ALA A 166 -12.17 -13.39 0.01
N HIS A 167 -12.26 -14.70 0.25
CA HIS A 167 -13.29 -15.60 -0.28
C HIS A 167 -14.06 -16.25 0.86
#